data_79b8d258bbfce2ebcf3c4f5f5888c81f
#
_entry.id   79b8d258bbfce2ebcf3c4f5f5888c81f
#
_cell.length_a   1.000
_cell.length_b   1.000
_cell.length_c   1.000
_cell.angle_alpha   90.00
_cell.angle_beta   90.00
_cell.angle_gamma   90.00
#
_symmetry.space_group_name_H-M   'P 1'
#
loop_
_entity.id
_entity.type
_entity.pdbx_description
1 polymer ?
#
loop_
_entity_poly.entity_id
_entity_poly.type
_entity_poly.pdbx_seq_one_letter_code
_entity_poly.pdbx_strand_id
1 'polypeptide(L)'
;MSNKFSDSTYLKEIDTEITGFFEENGSLCVKLLDNIHHPHGGGQKGDKGVLLVDGREYKIIDTVKDKYSESEEVLLVISGKGGTAPDFCSKNRELSPLFPGKAAVVKVDWDFRYRQMRLHTAVHLHHCMLEKAAGKQLPPPKTSDIQDGFAFNRYECKEITPELVDSANSLFTNAVSTGAAVKTYADASKKGFRWWESLGFKIPCGGTHVADLGEIGDVTIAYSKKSGKQTVTITLNGDRNETP
;
A
#
# COMPACT_ATOMS: atom_id res chain seq x y z
N MET A 1 -13.74 8.39 -13.71
CA MET A 1 -12.52 8.29 -12.89
C MET A 1 -11.94 6.89 -13.03
N SER A 2 -10.63 6.79 -13.20
CA SER A 2 -9.93 5.52 -13.34
C SER A 2 -8.83 5.40 -12.27
N ASN A 3 -8.86 4.31 -11.49
CA ASN A 3 -7.85 4.00 -10.49
C ASN A 3 -6.82 3.06 -11.10
N LYS A 4 -5.74 3.63 -11.65
CA LYS A 4 -4.70 2.88 -12.38
C LYS A 4 -3.67 2.19 -11.48
N PHE A 5 -3.66 2.49 -10.16
CA PHE A 5 -2.68 1.91 -9.23
C PHE A 5 -2.73 0.39 -9.13
N SER A 6 -3.90 -0.21 -9.37
CA SER A 6 -4.08 -1.66 -9.25
C SER A 6 -3.63 -2.44 -10.49
N ASP A 7 -3.62 -1.81 -11.66
CA ASP A 7 -3.25 -2.45 -12.92
C ASP A 7 -1.85 -2.04 -13.38
N SER A 8 -1.33 -0.94 -12.84
CA SER A 8 -0.04 -0.36 -13.20
C SER A 8 0.69 0.13 -11.95
N THR A 9 1.03 -0.80 -11.05
CA THR A 9 1.63 -0.51 -9.73
C THR A 9 2.98 0.20 -9.79
N TYR A 10 3.69 0.10 -10.93
CA TYR A 10 4.99 0.72 -11.18
C TYR A 10 4.92 2.11 -11.83
N LEU A 11 3.72 2.63 -12.13
CA LEU A 11 3.58 4.01 -12.58
C LEU A 11 3.95 4.97 -11.45
N LYS A 12 4.88 5.88 -11.75
CA LYS A 12 5.41 6.87 -10.80
C LYS A 12 4.76 8.24 -10.95
N GLU A 13 4.32 8.58 -12.19
CA GLU A 13 3.64 9.83 -12.48
C GLU A 13 2.69 9.67 -13.67
N ILE A 14 1.65 10.50 -13.73
CA ILE A 14 0.74 10.66 -14.87
C ILE A 14 0.26 12.09 -14.98
N ASP A 15 -0.09 12.47 -16.22
CA ASP A 15 -0.93 13.63 -16.48
C ASP A 15 -2.39 13.26 -16.17
N THR A 16 -3.11 14.20 -15.57
CA THR A 16 -4.51 14.01 -15.15
C THR A 16 -5.23 15.36 -15.08
N GLU A 17 -6.46 15.34 -14.60
CA GLU A 17 -7.30 16.52 -14.39
C GLU A 17 -7.92 16.46 -13.00
N ILE A 18 -8.03 17.62 -12.34
CA ILE A 18 -8.76 17.75 -11.08
C ILE A 18 -10.26 17.71 -11.39
N THR A 19 -10.98 16.77 -10.76
CA THR A 19 -12.44 16.65 -10.92
C THR A 19 -13.22 17.24 -9.75
N GLY A 20 -12.58 17.44 -8.62
CA GLY A 20 -13.19 18.03 -7.44
C GLY A 20 -12.21 18.23 -6.29
N PHE A 21 -12.61 19.05 -5.35
CA PHE A 21 -11.91 19.21 -4.07
C PHE A 21 -12.92 19.63 -2.98
N PHE A 22 -12.59 19.28 -1.74
CA PHE A 22 -13.36 19.68 -0.56
C PHE A 22 -12.47 19.63 0.68
N GLU A 23 -12.93 20.26 1.75
CA GLU A 23 -12.24 20.20 3.04
C GLU A 23 -12.90 19.16 3.94
N GLU A 24 -12.09 18.28 4.51
CA GLU A 24 -12.53 17.29 5.49
C GLU A 24 -11.54 17.27 6.68
N ASN A 25 -12.05 17.50 7.89
CA ASN A 25 -11.27 17.52 9.14
C ASN A 25 -10.03 18.41 9.10
N GLY A 26 -10.16 19.59 8.48
CA GLY A 26 -9.07 20.56 8.35
C GLY A 26 -8.00 20.18 7.31
N SER A 27 -8.23 19.16 6.51
CA SER A 27 -7.38 18.76 5.38
C SER A 27 -8.09 19.00 4.06
N LEU A 28 -7.33 19.44 3.05
CA LEU A 28 -7.83 19.57 1.69
C LEU A 28 -7.76 18.20 1.01
N CYS A 29 -8.89 17.74 0.51
CA CYS A 29 -9.02 16.50 -0.26
C CYS A 29 -9.25 16.83 -1.73
N VAL A 30 -8.48 16.21 -2.63
CA VAL A 30 -8.55 16.41 -4.08
C VAL A 30 -8.92 15.11 -4.79
N LYS A 31 -9.85 15.22 -5.75
CA LYS A 31 -10.24 14.13 -6.66
C LYS A 31 -9.59 14.34 -8.03
N LEU A 32 -9.13 13.26 -8.63
CA LEU A 32 -8.54 13.26 -9.97
C LEU A 32 -9.35 12.41 -10.94
N LEU A 33 -9.31 12.75 -12.22
CA LEU A 33 -9.93 11.97 -13.29
C LEU A 33 -9.28 10.58 -13.38
N ASP A 34 -7.95 10.56 -13.44
CA ASP A 34 -7.11 9.37 -13.39
C ASP A 34 -6.18 9.44 -12.19
N ASN A 35 -6.07 8.36 -11.44
CA ASN A 35 -5.26 8.29 -10.23
C ASN A 35 -4.37 7.04 -10.19
N ILE A 36 -3.12 7.21 -9.73
CA ILE A 36 -2.14 6.14 -9.54
C ILE A 36 -1.79 5.89 -8.06
N HIS A 37 -2.36 6.67 -7.13
CA HIS A 37 -2.13 6.51 -5.70
C HIS A 37 -3.03 5.44 -5.12
N HIS A 38 -2.44 4.51 -4.37
CA HIS A 38 -3.16 3.49 -3.61
C HIS A 38 -3.76 4.10 -2.34
N PRO A 39 -5.06 3.96 -2.10
CA PRO A 39 -5.67 4.45 -0.86
C PRO A 39 -5.36 3.52 0.31
N HIS A 40 -5.34 4.07 1.52
CA HIS A 40 -5.23 3.28 2.75
C HIS A 40 -6.27 2.16 2.76
N GLY A 41 -5.82 0.92 2.95
CA GLY A 41 -6.71 -0.25 3.01
C GLY A 41 -5.95 -1.57 3.07
N GLY A 42 -6.60 -2.62 3.63
CA GLY A 42 -6.01 -3.96 3.71
C GLY A 42 -4.70 -4.04 4.50
N GLY A 43 -4.46 -3.13 5.45
CA GLY A 43 -3.21 -3.03 6.20
C GLY A 43 -2.13 -2.20 5.51
N GLN A 44 -2.26 -1.87 4.22
CA GLN A 44 -1.33 -1.00 3.51
C GLN A 44 -1.67 0.47 3.74
N LYS A 45 -0.66 1.31 3.99
CA LYS A 45 -0.82 2.77 4.11
C LYS A 45 -1.19 3.40 2.77
N GLY A 46 -1.92 4.50 2.82
CA GLY A 46 -2.16 5.33 1.66
C GLY A 46 -0.85 5.93 1.12
N ASP A 47 -0.78 6.04 -0.20
CA ASP A 47 0.41 6.62 -0.83
C ASP A 47 0.56 8.09 -0.52
N LYS A 48 1.81 8.50 -0.53
CA LYS A 48 2.26 9.88 -0.46
C LYS A 48 2.77 10.33 -1.82
N GLY A 49 3.00 11.63 -1.99
CA GLY A 49 3.53 12.13 -3.24
C GLY A 49 3.39 13.63 -3.41
N VAL A 50 3.27 14.05 -4.67
CA VAL A 50 3.14 15.46 -5.06
C VAL A 50 2.09 15.59 -6.15
N LEU A 51 1.24 16.61 -6.03
CA LEU A 51 0.35 17.09 -7.08
C LEU A 51 0.91 18.42 -7.61
N LEU A 52 1.17 18.49 -8.92
CA LEU A 52 1.64 19.71 -9.60
C LEU A 52 0.48 20.32 -10.39
N VAL A 53 0.22 21.60 -10.15
CA VAL A 53 -0.80 22.38 -10.86
C VAL A 53 -0.28 23.77 -11.14
N ASP A 54 -0.31 24.20 -12.40
CA ASP A 54 0.20 25.50 -12.84
C ASP A 54 1.61 25.82 -12.31
N GLY A 55 2.51 24.84 -12.30
CA GLY A 55 3.90 24.96 -11.82
C GLY A 55 4.06 25.02 -10.29
N ARG A 56 2.97 24.84 -9.51
CA ARG A 56 3.00 24.80 -8.06
C ARG A 56 2.91 23.36 -7.56
N GLU A 57 3.67 23.06 -6.52
CA GLU A 57 3.69 21.74 -5.86
C GLU A 57 2.80 21.73 -4.61
N TYR A 58 1.96 20.69 -4.53
CA TYR A 58 1.13 20.39 -3.37
C TYR A 58 1.50 19.01 -2.84
N LYS A 59 1.97 18.96 -1.59
CA LYS A 59 2.39 17.70 -0.97
C LYS A 59 1.18 16.85 -0.63
N ILE A 60 1.14 15.63 -1.16
CA ILE A 60 0.18 14.59 -0.80
C ILE A 60 0.74 13.86 0.43
N ILE A 61 0.03 13.94 1.56
CA ILE A 61 0.47 13.34 2.83
C ILE A 61 -0.18 11.99 3.10
N ASP A 62 -1.31 11.72 2.47
CA ASP A 62 -2.04 10.45 2.55
C ASP A 62 -2.98 10.31 1.34
N THR A 63 -3.44 9.10 1.11
CA THR A 63 -4.45 8.76 0.12
C THR A 63 -5.51 7.86 0.76
N VAL A 64 -6.78 8.23 0.65
CA VAL A 64 -7.88 7.53 1.30
C VAL A 64 -9.01 7.22 0.33
N LYS A 65 -9.87 6.26 0.67
CA LYS A 65 -11.11 6.02 -0.07
C LYS A 65 -12.15 7.07 0.30
N ASP A 66 -12.90 7.54 -0.69
CA ASP A 66 -14.07 8.39 -0.44
C ASP A 66 -15.18 7.55 0.19
N LYS A 67 -15.49 7.84 1.44
CA LYS A 67 -16.52 7.14 2.22
C LYS A 67 -17.95 7.45 1.77
N TYR A 68 -18.13 8.54 1.02
CA TYR A 68 -19.42 9.04 0.59
C TYR A 68 -19.73 8.72 -0.87
N SER A 69 -18.76 8.14 -1.60
CA SER A 69 -18.93 7.72 -2.98
C SER A 69 -19.33 6.24 -3.05
N GLU A 70 -20.40 5.93 -3.82
CA GLU A 70 -20.75 4.56 -4.18
C GLU A 70 -19.74 3.92 -5.14
N SER A 71 -18.98 4.73 -5.87
CA SER A 71 -17.82 4.33 -6.65
C SER A 71 -16.60 4.36 -5.73
N GLU A 72 -15.70 3.39 -5.85
CA GLU A 72 -14.44 3.34 -5.06
C GLU A 72 -13.50 4.51 -5.41
N GLU A 73 -13.98 5.75 -5.26
CA GLU A 73 -13.21 6.95 -5.52
C GLU A 73 -12.09 7.12 -4.50
N VAL A 74 -11.00 7.69 -4.97
CA VAL A 74 -9.79 7.91 -4.19
C VAL A 74 -9.58 9.40 -4.00
N LEU A 75 -9.26 9.78 -2.77
CA LEU A 75 -9.00 11.15 -2.34
C LEU A 75 -7.52 11.31 -2.01
N LEU A 76 -6.89 12.31 -2.60
CA LEU A 76 -5.55 12.75 -2.23
C LEU A 76 -5.66 13.77 -1.09
N VAL A 77 -5.06 13.49 0.05
CA VAL A 77 -5.02 14.39 1.20
C VAL A 77 -3.81 15.31 1.08
N ILE A 78 -4.07 16.61 0.88
CA ILE A 78 -3.03 17.61 0.67
C ILE A 78 -2.65 18.27 1.99
N SER A 79 -1.34 18.39 2.23
CA SER A 79 -0.82 19.14 3.38
C SER A 79 -1.04 20.64 3.20
N GLY A 80 -1.66 21.28 4.20
CA GLY A 80 -1.70 22.73 4.31
C GLY A 80 -0.33 23.30 4.71
N LYS A 81 0.01 24.52 4.27
CA LYS A 81 1.12 25.27 4.86
C LYS A 81 0.84 25.53 6.34
N GLY A 82 1.71 25.04 7.22
CA GLY A 82 1.57 25.21 8.66
C GLY A 82 0.63 24.23 9.37
N GLY A 83 0.25 23.09 8.72
CA GLY A 83 -0.60 22.04 9.33
C GLY A 83 -2.11 22.38 9.35
N THR A 84 -2.49 23.52 8.82
CA THR A 84 -3.90 23.88 8.52
C THR A 84 -4.17 23.69 7.03
N ALA A 85 -5.40 23.36 6.67
CA ALA A 85 -5.81 23.38 5.26
C ALA A 85 -5.40 24.73 4.66
N PRO A 86 -4.83 24.76 3.44
CA PRO A 86 -4.54 26.04 2.80
C PRO A 86 -5.82 26.85 2.78
N ASP A 87 -5.71 28.17 2.98
CA ASP A 87 -6.81 29.13 3.07
C ASP A 87 -7.55 29.28 1.71
N PHE A 88 -7.96 28.14 1.14
CA PHE A 88 -8.59 28.01 -0.18
C PHE A 88 -10.11 28.19 -0.13
N CYS A 89 -10.72 28.06 1.04
CA CYS A 89 -12.18 28.10 1.19
C CYS A 89 -12.76 29.48 1.48
N SER A 90 -11.93 30.46 1.84
CA SER A 90 -12.43 31.81 2.13
C SER A 90 -12.46 32.69 0.88
N LYS A 91 -13.60 32.80 0.26
CA LYS A 91 -14.07 33.92 -0.57
C LYS A 91 -13.80 33.96 -2.08
N ASN A 92 -12.88 33.19 -2.67
CA ASN A 92 -12.69 33.20 -4.14
C ASN A 92 -12.41 31.81 -4.70
N ARG A 93 -13.47 31.03 -4.94
CA ARG A 93 -13.36 29.70 -5.62
C ARG A 93 -12.71 29.77 -7.01
N GLU A 94 -12.81 30.92 -7.68
CA GLU A 94 -12.26 31.15 -9.02
C GLU A 94 -10.74 31.38 -9.05
N LEU A 95 -10.11 31.66 -7.91
CA LEU A 95 -8.66 31.91 -7.81
C LEU A 95 -7.86 30.73 -7.22
N SER A 96 -8.51 29.66 -6.81
CA SER A 96 -7.80 28.45 -6.36
C SER A 96 -7.22 27.71 -7.56
N PRO A 97 -5.91 27.41 -7.60
CA PRO A 97 -5.35 26.61 -8.68
C PRO A 97 -5.89 25.18 -8.71
N LEU A 98 -6.58 24.72 -7.66
CA LEU A 98 -7.09 23.35 -7.51
C LEU A 98 -8.60 23.24 -7.83
N PHE A 99 -9.11 23.94 -8.81
CA PHE A 99 -10.53 23.83 -9.19
C PHE A 99 -10.75 22.74 -10.28
N PRO A 100 -11.98 22.20 -10.39
CA PRO A 100 -12.30 21.20 -11.41
C PRO A 100 -12.05 21.70 -12.83
N GLY A 101 -11.54 20.80 -13.71
CA GLY A 101 -11.13 21.10 -15.07
C GLY A 101 -9.67 21.53 -15.20
N LYS A 102 -8.92 21.67 -14.11
CA LYS A 102 -7.49 21.99 -14.18
C LYS A 102 -6.65 20.77 -14.50
N ALA A 103 -5.78 20.92 -15.50
CA ALA A 103 -4.73 19.96 -15.80
C ALA A 103 -3.73 19.88 -14.62
N ALA A 104 -3.32 18.69 -14.30
CA ALA A 104 -2.41 18.40 -13.22
C ALA A 104 -1.46 17.25 -13.57
N VAL A 105 -0.30 17.21 -12.92
CA VAL A 105 0.58 16.04 -12.91
C VAL A 105 0.60 15.48 -11.50
N VAL A 106 0.33 14.19 -11.34
CA VAL A 106 0.41 13.53 -10.04
C VAL A 106 1.58 12.56 -10.01
N LYS A 107 2.41 12.68 -8.94
CA LYS A 107 3.62 11.87 -8.72
C LYS A 107 3.53 11.14 -7.39
N VAL A 108 3.83 9.84 -7.42
CA VAL A 108 3.92 9.01 -6.21
C VAL A 108 5.29 9.20 -5.56
N ASP A 109 5.34 9.28 -4.23
CA ASP A 109 6.57 9.03 -3.46
C ASP A 109 6.97 7.57 -3.68
N TRP A 110 7.86 7.37 -4.66
CA TRP A 110 8.21 6.04 -5.14
C TRP A 110 8.92 5.21 -4.07
N ASP A 111 9.80 5.82 -3.30
CA ASP A 111 10.54 5.10 -2.27
C ASP A 111 9.60 4.59 -1.18
N PHE A 112 8.64 5.42 -0.76
CA PHE A 112 7.60 4.99 0.16
C PHE A 112 6.72 3.89 -0.44
N ARG A 113 6.21 4.05 -1.67
CA ARG A 113 5.38 3.06 -2.38
C ARG A 113 6.12 1.74 -2.53
N TYR A 114 7.38 1.76 -2.95
CA TYR A 114 8.14 0.55 -3.21
C TYR A 114 8.42 -0.23 -1.92
N ARG A 115 8.73 0.46 -0.81
CA ARG A 115 8.81 -0.19 0.51
C ARG A 115 7.48 -0.85 0.92
N GLN A 116 6.35 -0.18 0.70
CA GLN A 116 5.02 -0.76 0.96
C GLN A 116 4.78 -2.02 0.10
N MET A 117 5.13 -2.00 -1.19
CA MET A 117 4.99 -3.15 -2.10
C MET A 117 5.85 -4.33 -1.66
N ARG A 118 7.11 -4.11 -1.31
CA ARG A 118 8.05 -5.13 -0.80
C ARG A 118 7.50 -5.79 0.46
N LEU A 119 7.11 -4.99 1.44
CA LEU A 119 6.57 -5.46 2.73
C LEU A 119 5.24 -6.18 2.56
N HIS A 120 4.35 -5.68 1.71
CA HIS A 120 3.06 -6.31 1.44
C HIS A 120 3.24 -7.69 0.81
N THR A 121 4.14 -7.79 -0.16
CA THR A 121 4.47 -9.09 -0.76
C THR A 121 5.14 -10.02 0.25
N ALA A 122 6.02 -9.50 1.10
CA ALA A 122 6.71 -10.29 2.12
C ALA A 122 5.75 -10.89 3.16
N VAL A 123 4.75 -10.15 3.65
CA VAL A 123 3.79 -10.72 4.62
C VAL A 123 2.88 -11.79 3.99
N HIS A 124 2.50 -11.64 2.71
CA HIS A 124 1.80 -12.69 1.97
C HIS A 124 2.67 -13.93 1.77
N LEU A 125 3.87 -13.75 1.25
CA LEU A 125 4.81 -14.85 1.03
C LEU A 125 5.09 -15.61 2.33
N HIS A 126 5.37 -14.90 3.43
CA HIS A 126 5.67 -15.56 4.70
C HIS A 126 4.48 -16.38 5.22
N HIS A 127 3.24 -15.89 5.08
CA HIS A 127 2.05 -16.67 5.42
C HIS A 127 1.95 -17.95 4.57
N CYS A 128 2.21 -17.87 3.27
CA CYS A 128 2.25 -19.04 2.39
C CYS A 128 3.35 -20.05 2.81
N MET A 129 4.50 -19.54 3.26
CA MET A 129 5.60 -20.40 3.72
C MET A 129 5.29 -21.05 5.08
N LEU A 130 4.53 -20.41 5.95
CA LEU A 130 3.98 -21.06 7.17
C LEU A 130 3.05 -22.22 6.82
N GLU A 131 2.13 -22.03 5.86
CA GLU A 131 1.24 -23.10 5.40
C GLU A 131 2.04 -24.27 4.76
N LYS A 132 3.04 -23.92 3.93
CA LYS A 132 3.91 -24.91 3.30
C LYS A 132 4.72 -25.72 4.33
N ALA A 133 5.28 -25.06 5.33
CA ALA A 133 6.02 -25.70 6.43
C ALA A 133 5.12 -26.57 7.31
N ALA A 134 3.87 -26.12 7.54
CA ALA A 134 2.87 -26.87 8.30
C ALA A 134 2.26 -28.05 7.51
N GLY A 135 2.43 -28.11 6.19
CA GLY A 135 1.80 -29.09 5.31
C GLY A 135 0.27 -29.02 5.24
N LYS A 136 -0.31 -27.90 5.64
CA LYS A 136 -1.77 -27.64 5.67
C LYS A 136 -2.09 -26.16 5.63
N GLN A 137 -3.32 -25.83 5.26
CA GLN A 137 -3.81 -24.46 5.40
C GLN A 137 -3.86 -24.04 6.86
N LEU A 138 -3.49 -22.79 7.11
CA LEU A 138 -3.55 -22.15 8.42
C LEU A 138 -4.61 -21.02 8.41
N PRO A 139 -5.22 -20.70 9.55
CA PRO A 139 -6.07 -19.53 9.65
C PRO A 139 -5.31 -18.28 9.18
N PRO A 140 -5.95 -17.41 8.40
CA PRO A 140 -5.32 -16.16 7.97
C PRO A 140 -4.97 -15.30 9.21
N PRO A 141 -4.01 -14.37 9.08
CA PRO A 141 -3.71 -13.47 10.16
C PRO A 141 -4.94 -12.66 10.56
N LYS A 142 -5.17 -12.53 11.86
CA LYS A 142 -6.27 -11.72 12.42
C LYS A 142 -6.08 -10.22 12.11
N THR A 143 -4.81 -9.80 12.06
CA THR A 143 -4.41 -8.43 11.73
C THR A 143 -3.13 -8.49 10.92
N SER A 144 -3.12 -7.76 9.81
CA SER A 144 -1.92 -7.43 9.04
C SER A 144 -1.78 -5.93 9.00
N ASP A 145 -0.57 -5.40 9.20
CA ASP A 145 -0.32 -3.97 9.11
C ASP A 145 1.07 -3.72 8.52
N ILE A 146 1.15 -2.77 7.60
CA ILE A 146 2.36 -2.41 6.87
C ILE A 146 2.71 -0.98 7.25
N GLN A 147 3.84 -0.83 7.94
CA GLN A 147 4.38 0.44 8.38
C GLN A 147 5.50 0.91 7.43
N ASP A 148 6.13 2.04 7.76
CA ASP A 148 7.31 2.48 7.02
C ASP A 148 8.54 1.70 7.51
N GLY A 149 9.06 0.80 6.66
CA GLY A 149 10.22 -0.05 6.94
C GLY A 149 9.94 -1.40 7.60
N PHE A 150 8.75 -1.68 8.11
CA PHE A 150 8.38 -2.98 8.63
C PHE A 150 6.91 -3.31 8.44
N ALA A 151 6.57 -4.60 8.49
CA ALA A 151 5.19 -5.08 8.50
C ALA A 151 5.03 -6.24 9.48
N PHE A 152 3.80 -6.52 9.90
CA PHE A 152 3.57 -7.69 10.74
C PHE A 152 2.25 -8.39 10.39
N ASN A 153 2.24 -9.70 10.62
CA ASN A 153 1.06 -10.54 10.70
C ASN A 153 0.85 -10.99 12.14
N ARG A 154 -0.35 -10.80 12.67
CA ARG A 154 -0.74 -11.27 14.00
C ARG A 154 -1.77 -12.37 13.88
N TYR A 155 -1.50 -13.48 14.54
CA TYR A 155 -2.32 -14.68 14.54
C TYR A 155 -2.92 -14.95 15.91
N GLU A 156 -4.09 -15.56 15.94
CA GLU A 156 -4.72 -16.14 17.12
C GLU A 156 -4.82 -17.67 16.93
N CYS A 157 -3.69 -18.29 16.58
CA CYS A 157 -3.57 -19.68 16.16
C CYS A 157 -2.41 -20.34 16.89
N LYS A 158 -2.69 -21.37 17.71
CA LYS A 158 -1.66 -22.05 18.52
C LYS A 158 -0.64 -22.81 17.69
N GLU A 159 -0.94 -23.08 16.45
CA GLU A 159 -0.08 -23.81 15.50
C GLU A 159 1.12 -22.98 15.04
N ILE A 160 1.05 -21.65 15.15
CA ILE A 160 2.18 -20.76 14.85
C ILE A 160 3.16 -20.81 16.04
N THR A 161 4.14 -21.71 15.95
CA THR A 161 5.20 -21.90 16.96
C THR A 161 6.51 -21.31 16.46
N PRO A 162 7.52 -21.09 17.36
CA PRO A 162 8.85 -20.65 16.92
C PRO A 162 9.46 -21.58 15.87
N GLU A 163 9.35 -22.91 16.07
CA GLU A 163 9.94 -23.93 15.19
C GLU A 163 9.28 -23.91 13.80
N LEU A 164 7.95 -23.67 13.73
CA LEU A 164 7.24 -23.51 12.47
C LEU A 164 7.68 -22.23 11.76
N VAL A 165 7.87 -21.15 12.50
CA VAL A 165 8.34 -19.87 11.95
C VAL A 165 9.76 -20.01 11.41
N ASP A 166 10.68 -20.70 12.10
CA ASP A 166 12.06 -20.94 11.64
C ASP A 166 12.08 -21.78 10.35
N SER A 167 11.22 -22.78 10.26
CA SER A 167 11.05 -23.58 9.03
C SER A 167 10.50 -22.72 7.89
N ALA A 168 9.51 -21.87 8.17
CA ALA A 168 8.95 -20.95 7.17
C ALA A 168 9.96 -19.88 6.73
N ASN A 169 10.81 -19.37 7.65
CA ASN A 169 11.87 -18.41 7.34
C ASN A 169 12.88 -18.99 6.34
N SER A 170 13.25 -20.26 6.47
CA SER A 170 14.15 -20.94 5.53
C SER A 170 13.52 -21.04 4.14
N LEU A 171 12.23 -21.41 4.07
CA LEU A 171 11.48 -21.48 2.80
C LEU A 171 11.31 -20.09 2.18
N PHE A 172 11.03 -19.06 3.00
CA PHE A 172 10.91 -17.68 2.58
C PHE A 172 12.22 -17.18 1.95
N THR A 173 13.34 -17.34 2.65
CA THR A 173 14.66 -16.90 2.17
C THR A 173 15.01 -17.57 0.84
N ASN A 174 14.75 -18.87 0.70
CA ASN A 174 14.95 -19.58 -0.56
C ASN A 174 14.03 -19.02 -1.67
N ALA A 175 12.76 -18.75 -1.40
CA ALA A 175 11.83 -18.19 -2.38
C ALA A 175 12.24 -16.79 -2.85
N VAL A 176 12.71 -15.94 -1.95
CA VAL A 176 13.23 -14.60 -2.28
C VAL A 176 14.52 -14.70 -3.10
N SER A 177 15.46 -15.56 -2.72
CA SER A 177 16.75 -15.69 -3.41
C SER A 177 16.64 -16.30 -4.82
N THR A 178 15.67 -17.19 -5.04
CA THR A 178 15.43 -17.80 -6.36
C THR A 178 14.57 -16.93 -7.26
N GLY A 179 13.79 -16.02 -6.68
CA GLY A 179 12.79 -15.23 -7.38
C GLY A 179 11.59 -16.06 -7.84
N ALA A 180 10.49 -15.44 -8.08
CA ALA A 180 9.34 -15.96 -8.81
C ALA A 180 8.37 -14.83 -9.13
N ALA A 181 7.68 -14.91 -10.25
CA ALA A 181 6.71 -13.93 -10.66
C ALA A 181 5.57 -13.79 -9.64
N VAL A 182 5.23 -12.55 -9.34
CA VAL A 182 4.05 -12.17 -8.56
C VAL A 182 3.01 -11.60 -9.52
N LYS A 183 1.82 -12.17 -9.52
CA LYS A 183 0.70 -11.73 -10.34
C LYS A 183 -0.37 -11.10 -9.47
N THR A 184 -0.87 -9.95 -9.91
CA THR A 184 -2.08 -9.33 -9.34
C THR A 184 -3.08 -9.10 -10.45
N TYR A 185 -4.33 -9.52 -10.26
CA TYR A 185 -5.36 -9.41 -11.28
C TYR A 185 -6.77 -9.31 -10.67
N ALA A 186 -7.68 -8.69 -11.41
CA ALA A 186 -9.07 -8.60 -11.05
C ALA A 186 -9.75 -9.98 -11.18
N ASP A 187 -10.70 -10.27 -10.30
CA ASP A 187 -11.55 -11.44 -10.43
C ASP A 187 -12.57 -11.21 -11.56
N ALA A 188 -12.63 -12.13 -12.53
CA ALA A 188 -13.51 -12.00 -13.68
C ALA A 188 -15.00 -12.10 -13.32
N SER A 189 -15.34 -12.75 -12.19
CA SER A 189 -16.72 -13.00 -11.76
C SER A 189 -17.21 -12.04 -10.67
N LYS A 190 -16.29 -11.34 -9.99
CA LYS A 190 -16.61 -10.52 -8.83
C LYS A 190 -16.02 -9.12 -8.95
N LYS A 191 -16.87 -8.13 -9.31
CA LYS A 191 -16.46 -6.73 -9.44
C LYS A 191 -15.79 -6.21 -8.16
N GLY A 192 -14.66 -5.50 -8.33
CA GLY A 192 -13.89 -4.89 -7.22
C GLY A 192 -13.05 -5.89 -6.43
N PHE A 193 -13.10 -7.17 -6.76
CA PHE A 193 -12.30 -8.20 -6.09
C PHE A 193 -11.02 -8.48 -6.89
N ARG A 194 -9.89 -8.64 -6.18
CA ARG A 194 -8.58 -8.88 -6.80
C ARG A 194 -7.83 -10.01 -6.10
N TRP A 195 -6.92 -10.61 -6.83
CA TRP A 195 -6.08 -11.70 -6.38
C TRP A 195 -4.59 -11.33 -6.44
N TRP A 196 -3.86 -11.78 -5.45
CA TRP A 196 -2.42 -11.96 -5.46
C TRP A 196 -2.11 -13.44 -5.68
N GLU A 197 -1.12 -13.75 -6.54
CA GLU A 197 -0.73 -15.13 -6.85
C GLU A 197 0.79 -15.22 -7.04
N SER A 198 1.42 -16.19 -6.38
CA SER A 198 2.83 -16.59 -6.59
C SER A 198 3.06 -18.00 -6.05
N LEU A 199 4.00 -18.75 -6.66
CA LEU A 199 4.40 -20.11 -6.24
C LEU A 199 3.22 -21.10 -6.06
N GLY A 200 2.13 -20.91 -6.80
CA GLY A 200 0.92 -21.73 -6.69
C GLY A 200 -0.02 -21.36 -5.53
N PHE A 201 0.33 -20.35 -4.72
CA PHE A 201 -0.54 -19.79 -3.71
C PHE A 201 -1.38 -18.65 -4.30
N LYS A 202 -2.61 -18.51 -3.80
CA LYS A 202 -3.55 -17.47 -4.22
C LYS A 202 -4.25 -16.85 -3.03
N ILE A 203 -4.14 -15.52 -2.87
CA ILE A 203 -4.67 -14.77 -1.74
C ILE A 203 -5.53 -13.61 -2.25
N PRO A 204 -6.73 -13.36 -1.68
CA PRO A 204 -7.51 -12.16 -1.96
C PRO A 204 -6.74 -10.91 -1.53
N CYS A 205 -6.40 -10.03 -2.47
CA CYS A 205 -5.69 -8.80 -2.15
C CYS A 205 -5.87 -7.72 -3.23
N GLY A 206 -6.25 -6.51 -2.81
CA GLY A 206 -6.37 -5.32 -3.66
C GLY A 206 -5.23 -4.33 -3.50
N GLY A 207 -4.19 -4.65 -2.71
CA GLY A 207 -3.03 -3.79 -2.50
C GLY A 207 -2.01 -3.82 -3.63
N THR A 208 -0.93 -3.07 -3.46
CA THR A 208 0.18 -3.03 -4.43
C THR A 208 1.29 -4.00 -4.03
N HIS A 209 1.88 -4.67 -5.01
CA HIS A 209 2.90 -5.69 -4.81
C HIS A 209 4.05 -5.51 -5.80
N VAL A 210 5.22 -6.06 -5.45
CA VAL A 210 6.34 -6.20 -6.40
C VAL A 210 6.00 -7.24 -7.47
N ALA A 211 6.67 -7.17 -8.62
CA ALA A 211 6.41 -8.07 -9.75
C ALA A 211 7.16 -9.41 -9.62
N ASP A 212 8.21 -9.44 -8.83
CA ASP A 212 9.02 -10.64 -8.56
C ASP A 212 9.37 -10.74 -7.07
N LEU A 213 9.39 -11.95 -6.52
CA LEU A 213 9.72 -12.19 -5.11
C LEU A 213 11.13 -11.72 -4.75
N GLY A 214 12.08 -11.76 -5.70
CA GLY A 214 13.45 -11.26 -5.50
C GLY A 214 13.51 -9.77 -5.16
N GLU A 215 12.52 -8.99 -5.58
CA GLU A 215 12.44 -7.56 -5.26
C GLU A 215 12.13 -7.29 -3.77
N ILE A 216 11.65 -8.28 -3.00
CA ILE A 216 11.51 -8.15 -1.55
C ILE A 216 12.87 -7.78 -0.94
N GLY A 217 13.96 -8.36 -1.46
CA GLY A 217 15.31 -8.09 -1.00
C GLY A 217 15.57 -8.62 0.41
N ASP A 218 16.58 -8.06 1.06
CA ASP A 218 17.00 -8.49 2.39
C ASP A 218 16.06 -8.00 3.49
N VAL A 219 15.68 -8.93 4.38
CA VAL A 219 14.74 -8.66 5.49
C VAL A 219 15.17 -9.41 6.75
N THR A 220 14.80 -8.85 7.91
CA THR A 220 14.84 -9.53 9.19
C THR A 220 13.44 -9.97 9.58
N ILE A 221 13.28 -11.25 9.96
CA ILE A 221 11.99 -11.82 10.40
C ILE A 221 12.10 -12.17 11.88
N ALA A 222 11.18 -11.62 12.70
CA ALA A 222 11.13 -11.85 14.13
C ALA A 222 9.77 -12.42 14.54
N TYR A 223 9.81 -13.41 15.46
CA TYR A 223 8.63 -13.97 16.10
C TYR A 223 8.49 -13.46 17.52
N SER A 224 7.27 -13.17 17.92
CA SER A 224 6.94 -12.87 19.32
C SER A 224 5.57 -13.44 19.69
N LYS A 225 5.41 -13.76 20.97
CA LYS A 225 4.13 -14.22 21.55
C LYS A 225 3.79 -13.39 22.77
N LYS A 226 2.62 -12.74 22.74
CA LYS A 226 2.13 -11.95 23.86
C LYS A 226 0.63 -12.19 24.05
N SER A 227 0.21 -12.50 25.30
CA SER A 227 -1.21 -12.72 25.64
C SER A 227 -1.92 -13.70 24.71
N GLY A 228 -1.26 -14.81 24.35
CA GLY A 228 -1.81 -15.84 23.47
C GLY A 228 -1.81 -15.51 21.98
N LYS A 229 -1.41 -14.30 21.58
CA LYS A 229 -1.31 -13.86 20.20
C LYS A 229 0.12 -14.03 19.69
N GLN A 230 0.27 -14.63 18.53
CA GLN A 230 1.53 -14.82 17.81
C GLN A 230 1.70 -13.70 16.79
N THR A 231 2.85 -13.06 16.78
CA THR A 231 3.17 -11.99 15.84
C THR A 231 4.47 -12.33 15.11
N VAL A 232 4.41 -12.29 13.79
CA VAL A 232 5.58 -12.34 12.92
C VAL A 232 5.78 -10.95 12.34
N THR A 233 6.94 -10.37 12.60
CA THR A 233 7.32 -9.04 12.11
C THR A 233 8.42 -9.20 11.07
N ILE A 234 8.27 -8.52 9.94
CA ILE A 234 9.24 -8.49 8.83
C ILE A 234 9.73 -7.06 8.69
N THR A 235 11.03 -6.85 8.78
CA THR A 235 11.69 -5.53 8.69
C THR A 235 12.60 -5.51 7.49
N LEU A 236 12.52 -4.48 6.64
CA LEU A 236 13.45 -4.27 5.53
C LEU A 236 14.83 -3.91 6.07
N ASN A 237 15.89 -4.59 5.57
CA ASN A 237 17.26 -4.25 5.87
C ASN A 237 17.81 -3.28 4.82
N GLY A 238 18.62 -2.30 5.24
CA GLY A 238 19.31 -1.37 4.34
C GLY A 238 18.51 -0.14 3.90
N ASP A 239 17.20 -0.06 4.20
CA ASP A 239 16.36 1.11 3.87
C ASP A 239 16.35 2.18 4.99
N ARG A 240 17.27 2.12 5.95
CA ARG A 240 17.47 3.25 6.84
C ARG A 240 18.13 4.36 6.02
N ASN A 241 17.43 5.48 5.86
CA ASN A 241 18.08 6.71 5.47
C ASN A 241 19.23 6.94 6.44
N GLU A 242 20.44 6.58 6.04
CA GLU A 242 21.64 7.16 6.61
C GLU A 242 21.62 8.61 6.18
N THR A 243 20.91 9.43 6.96
CA THR A 243 21.13 10.87 6.92
C THR A 243 22.46 11.09 7.62
N PRO A 244 23.45 11.71 6.96
CA PRO A 244 24.73 12.04 7.55
C PRO A 244 24.57 13.04 8.69
#